data_413da6a928f376fccc568c22497adecb
#
_entry.id   413da6a928f376fccc568c22497adecb
#
_cell.length_a   1.000
_cell.length_b   1.000
_cell.length_c   1.000
_cell.angle_alpha   90.00
_cell.angle_beta   90.00
_cell.angle_gamma   90.00
#
_symmetry.space_group_name_H-M   'P 1'
#
loop_
_entity.id
_entity.type
_entity.pdbx_description
1 polymer ?
#
loop_
_entity_poly.entity_id
_entity_poly.type
_entity_poly.pdbx_seq_one_letter_code
_entity_poly.pdbx_strand_id
1 'polypeptide(L)'
;DQRRHLPLCLGLSGASTARMLDALDETAAWPIDGYLIASPYYTRPSQRGLIAHFTALADHASWPIVLYNIPYRTAVNLTSETLLRLAEHPNIVGIKDCCADRAQSIEFLKARPAGFRVLTGEDAQSPSAVA
;
A
#
# COMPACT_ATOMS: atom_id res chain seq x y z
N ASP A 1 -8.52 25.25 -21.41
CA ASP A 1 -9.22 24.04 -20.96
C ASP A 1 -8.70 23.64 -19.59
N GLN A 2 -9.33 24.15 -18.52
CA GLN A 2 -8.95 23.83 -17.13
C GLN A 2 -9.60 22.51 -16.71
N ARG A 3 -9.31 21.42 -17.39
CA ARG A 3 -9.59 20.10 -16.84
C ARG A 3 -8.70 19.93 -15.62
N ARG A 4 -9.28 20.04 -14.43
CA ARG A 4 -8.59 19.62 -13.22
C ARG A 4 -8.17 18.17 -13.41
N HIS A 5 -6.88 17.95 -13.58
CA HIS A 5 -6.32 16.61 -13.67
C HIS A 5 -6.51 15.95 -12.31
N LEU A 6 -7.46 15.01 -12.25
CA LEU A 6 -7.63 14.18 -11.07
C LEU A 6 -6.56 13.09 -11.11
N PRO A 7 -5.77 12.91 -10.05
CA PRO A 7 -4.79 11.82 -9.98
C PRO A 7 -5.48 10.46 -10.17
N LEU A 8 -4.89 9.63 -11.02
CA LEU A 8 -5.38 8.28 -11.31
C LEU A 8 -4.48 7.25 -10.65
N CYS A 9 -5.04 6.49 -9.71
CA CYS A 9 -4.35 5.40 -9.04
C CYS A 9 -4.86 4.06 -9.56
N LEU A 10 -3.98 3.25 -10.16
CA LEU A 10 -4.32 1.93 -10.68
C LEU A 10 -4.24 0.88 -9.58
N GLY A 11 -5.35 0.18 -9.31
CA GLY A 11 -5.37 -0.96 -8.39
C GLY A 11 -4.77 -2.21 -9.03
N LEU A 12 -3.71 -2.74 -8.44
CA LEU A 12 -3.12 -4.03 -8.78
C LEU A 12 -3.14 -4.95 -7.57
N SER A 13 -3.48 -6.23 -7.78
CA SER A 13 -3.48 -7.23 -6.71
C SER A 13 -3.14 -8.59 -7.27
N GLY A 14 -2.29 -9.32 -6.58
CA GLY A 14 -1.89 -10.66 -6.98
C GLY A 14 -1.13 -11.39 -5.88
N ALA A 15 -1.20 -12.71 -5.88
CA ALA A 15 -0.52 -13.56 -4.90
C ALA A 15 0.93 -13.91 -5.30
N SER A 16 1.32 -13.66 -6.55
CA SER A 16 2.64 -13.96 -7.09
C SER A 16 3.43 -12.69 -7.37
N THR A 17 4.57 -12.53 -6.73
CA THR A 17 5.47 -11.40 -6.96
C THR A 17 5.90 -11.31 -8.42
N ALA A 18 6.25 -12.43 -9.06
CA ALA A 18 6.68 -12.46 -10.45
C ALA A 18 5.59 -11.93 -11.40
N ARG A 19 4.33 -12.39 -11.23
CA ARG A 19 3.21 -11.89 -12.04
C ARG A 19 2.88 -10.44 -11.78
N MET A 20 3.11 -9.96 -10.55
CA MET A 20 2.95 -8.55 -10.24
C MET A 20 4.02 -7.69 -10.92
N LEU A 21 5.26 -8.16 -11.02
CA LEU A 21 6.31 -7.48 -11.78
C LEU A 21 5.95 -7.40 -13.27
N ASP A 22 5.44 -8.48 -13.87
CA ASP A 22 4.95 -8.46 -15.26
C ASP A 22 3.83 -7.42 -15.44
N ALA A 23 2.88 -7.34 -14.51
CA ALA A 23 1.79 -6.36 -14.56
C ALA A 23 2.29 -4.91 -14.42
N LEU A 24 3.34 -4.67 -13.63
CA LEU A 24 3.98 -3.36 -13.53
C LEU A 24 4.63 -2.96 -14.86
N ASP A 25 5.29 -3.90 -15.55
CA ASP A 25 5.86 -3.66 -16.89
C ASP A 25 4.78 -3.33 -17.92
N GLU A 26 3.69 -4.10 -17.95
CA GLU A 26 2.58 -3.88 -18.87
C GLU A 26 1.91 -2.51 -18.69
N THR A 27 1.91 -1.99 -17.48
CA THR A 27 1.24 -0.72 -17.13
C THR A 27 2.19 0.47 -16.99
N ALA A 28 3.49 0.27 -17.15
CA ALA A 28 4.50 1.31 -16.93
C ALA A 28 4.31 2.58 -17.77
N ALA A 29 3.82 2.42 -19.00
CA ALA A 29 3.56 3.53 -19.92
C ALA A 29 2.12 4.09 -19.86
N TRP A 30 1.28 3.57 -18.96
CA TRP A 30 -0.09 4.05 -18.85
C TRP A 30 -0.14 5.46 -18.21
N PRO A 31 -1.12 6.29 -18.56
CA PRO A 31 -1.26 7.64 -18.02
C PRO A 31 -1.89 7.60 -16.62
N ILE A 32 -1.15 7.07 -15.65
CA ILE A 32 -1.52 6.96 -14.23
C ILE A 32 -0.56 7.78 -13.38
N ASP A 33 -0.91 8.02 -12.12
CA ASP A 33 -0.10 8.77 -11.16
C ASP A 33 0.43 7.90 -10.03
N GLY A 34 0.01 6.65 -9.94
CA GLY A 34 0.45 5.71 -8.93
C GLY A 34 -0.28 4.37 -8.96
N TYR A 35 0.18 3.46 -8.11
CA TYR A 35 -0.41 2.15 -7.90
C TYR A 35 -1.02 2.03 -6.50
N LEU A 36 -2.14 1.34 -6.38
CA LEU A 36 -2.69 0.85 -5.12
C LEU A 36 -2.53 -0.67 -5.10
N ILE A 37 -1.66 -1.18 -4.24
CA ILE A 37 -1.29 -2.60 -4.23
C ILE A 37 -1.65 -3.25 -2.90
N ALA A 38 -2.55 -4.24 -2.95
CA ALA A 38 -2.90 -5.05 -1.80
C ALA A 38 -1.82 -6.10 -1.50
N SER A 39 -1.76 -6.53 -0.23
CA SER A 39 -0.93 -7.68 0.15
C SER A 39 -1.32 -8.93 -0.64
N PRO A 40 -0.38 -9.87 -0.90
CA PRO A 40 -0.72 -11.16 -1.48
C PRO A 40 -1.85 -11.81 -0.69
N TYR A 41 -2.95 -12.14 -1.38
CA TYR A 41 -4.12 -12.76 -0.77
C TYR A 41 -4.02 -14.28 -0.75
N TYR A 42 -4.74 -14.94 0.15
CA TYR A 42 -4.85 -16.39 0.29
C TYR A 42 -3.60 -17.09 0.82
N THR A 43 -2.40 -16.76 0.34
CA THR A 43 -1.14 -17.45 0.63
C THR A 43 -0.57 -17.16 2.02
N ARG A 44 -1.04 -16.13 2.71
CA ARG A 44 -0.60 -15.70 4.04
C ARG A 44 0.92 -15.64 4.20
N PRO A 45 1.62 -14.80 3.44
CA PRO A 45 3.06 -14.66 3.56
C PRO A 45 3.47 -14.17 4.94
N SER A 46 4.69 -14.50 5.35
CA SER A 46 5.29 -13.95 6.58
C SER A 46 5.55 -12.45 6.44
N GLN A 47 5.75 -11.73 7.54
CA GLN A 47 6.10 -10.30 7.50
C GLN A 47 7.37 -10.06 6.69
N ARG A 48 8.38 -10.92 6.83
CA ARG A 48 9.59 -10.90 5.99
C ARG A 48 9.27 -11.08 4.51
N GLY A 49 8.35 -11.99 4.19
CA GLY A 49 7.88 -12.21 2.82
C GLY A 49 7.15 -10.99 2.26
N LEU A 50 6.33 -10.31 3.07
CA LEU A 50 5.65 -9.06 2.70
C LEU A 50 6.65 -7.95 2.40
N ILE A 51 7.68 -7.80 3.25
CA ILE A 51 8.76 -6.82 3.03
C ILE A 51 9.46 -7.11 1.71
N ALA A 52 9.86 -8.36 1.46
CA ALA A 52 10.53 -8.74 0.21
C ALA A 52 9.64 -8.50 -1.02
N HIS A 53 8.37 -8.88 -0.95
CA HIS A 53 7.39 -8.68 -2.02
C HIS A 53 7.23 -7.19 -2.38
N PHE A 54 6.88 -6.36 -1.40
CA PHE A 54 6.64 -4.94 -1.66
C PHE A 54 7.91 -4.18 -2.03
N THR A 55 9.06 -4.55 -1.47
CA THR A 55 10.36 -3.95 -1.84
C THR A 55 10.68 -4.25 -3.31
N ALA A 56 10.53 -5.51 -3.74
CA ALA A 56 10.75 -5.89 -5.13
C ALA A 56 9.83 -5.12 -6.10
N LEU A 57 8.54 -4.98 -5.74
CA LEU A 57 7.60 -4.19 -6.55
C LEU A 57 7.98 -2.70 -6.57
N ALA A 58 8.37 -2.14 -5.45
CA ALA A 58 8.73 -0.73 -5.34
C ALA A 58 10.03 -0.38 -6.07
N ASP A 59 11.02 -1.28 -6.04
CA ASP A 59 12.25 -1.15 -6.82
C ASP A 59 12.00 -1.15 -8.32
N HIS A 60 10.98 -1.87 -8.76
CA HIS A 60 10.67 -2.09 -10.17
C HIS A 60 9.66 -1.08 -10.74
N ALA A 61 8.72 -0.61 -9.93
CA ALA A 61 7.61 0.21 -10.39
C ALA A 61 8.04 1.58 -10.92
N SER A 62 7.54 1.96 -12.08
CA SER A 62 7.73 3.29 -12.68
C SER A 62 6.92 4.40 -11.99
N TRP A 63 5.91 4.03 -11.20
CA TRP A 63 5.02 4.94 -10.50
C TRP A 63 5.02 4.69 -8.99
N PRO A 64 4.73 5.70 -8.16
CA PRO A 64 4.66 5.53 -6.72
C PRO A 64 3.63 4.49 -6.29
N ILE A 65 3.93 3.78 -5.20
CA ILE A 65 3.06 2.76 -4.63
C ILE A 65 2.39 3.27 -3.36
N VAL A 66 1.08 3.09 -3.28
CA VAL A 66 0.29 3.13 -2.05
C VAL A 66 -0.03 1.69 -1.66
N LEU A 67 0.39 1.29 -0.48
CA LEU A 67 0.07 -0.04 0.07
C LEU A 67 -1.42 -0.12 0.39
N TYR A 68 -2.02 -1.31 0.27
CA TYR A 68 -3.38 -1.55 0.68
C TYR A 68 -3.43 -2.69 1.71
N ASN A 69 -3.60 -2.33 2.97
CA ASN A 69 -3.74 -3.28 4.07
C ASN A 69 -5.23 -3.55 4.33
N ILE A 70 -5.68 -4.75 3.99
CA ILE A 70 -7.08 -5.17 4.12
C ILE A 70 -7.17 -6.62 4.62
N PRO A 71 -6.85 -6.86 5.91
CA PRO A 71 -6.65 -8.22 6.45
C PRO A 71 -7.84 -9.15 6.31
N TYR A 72 -9.06 -8.63 6.40
CA TYR A 72 -10.25 -9.48 6.30
C TYR A 72 -10.50 -10.01 4.87
N ARG A 73 -9.82 -9.47 3.85
CA ARG A 73 -9.87 -9.97 2.47
C ARG A 73 -8.61 -10.72 2.07
N THR A 74 -7.45 -10.27 2.52
CA THR A 74 -6.16 -10.89 2.15
C THR A 74 -5.77 -12.03 3.09
N ALA A 75 -6.36 -12.11 4.28
CA ALA A 75 -6.03 -13.02 5.36
C ALA A 75 -4.60 -12.80 5.94
N VAL A 76 -3.99 -11.65 5.66
CA VAL A 76 -2.70 -11.26 6.24
C VAL A 76 -2.71 -9.76 6.58
N ASN A 77 -2.15 -9.41 7.73
CA ASN A 77 -2.02 -8.04 8.18
C ASN A 77 -0.58 -7.54 8.04
N LEU A 78 -0.41 -6.32 7.57
CA LEU A 78 0.86 -5.60 7.66
C LEU A 78 0.98 -5.05 9.09
N THR A 79 1.93 -5.55 9.87
CA THR A 79 2.18 -5.04 11.22
C THR A 79 2.80 -3.63 11.19
N SER A 80 2.73 -2.87 12.30
CA SER A 80 3.35 -1.55 12.40
C SER A 80 4.84 -1.59 12.05
N GLU A 81 5.58 -2.58 12.55
CA GLU A 81 7.00 -2.76 12.25
C GLU A 81 7.26 -2.95 10.76
N THR A 82 6.47 -3.82 10.11
CA THR A 82 6.55 -4.05 8.66
C THR A 82 6.23 -2.79 7.87
N LEU A 83 5.20 -2.06 8.26
CA LEU A 83 4.82 -0.79 7.63
C LEU A 83 5.89 0.27 7.77
N LEU A 84 6.50 0.41 8.95
CA LEU A 84 7.60 1.36 9.19
C LEU A 84 8.80 1.01 8.30
N ARG A 85 9.13 -0.27 8.18
CA ARG A 85 10.21 -0.72 7.30
C ARG A 85 9.94 -0.41 5.83
N LEU A 86 8.71 -0.67 5.35
CA LEU A 86 8.32 -0.38 3.98
C LEU A 86 8.23 1.13 3.70
N ALA A 87 7.83 1.92 4.69
CA ALA A 87 7.73 3.38 4.57
C ALA A 87 9.11 4.08 4.42
N GLU A 88 10.21 3.39 4.67
CA GLU A 88 11.57 3.88 4.39
C GLU A 88 11.87 3.88 2.88
N HIS A 89 11.13 3.09 2.09
CA HIS A 89 11.36 2.99 0.65
C HIS A 89 10.84 4.24 -0.08
N PRO A 90 11.67 4.93 -0.88
CA PRO A 90 11.29 6.22 -1.50
C PRO A 90 10.11 6.12 -2.45
N ASN A 91 9.85 4.95 -3.04
CA ASN A 91 8.75 4.73 -3.97
C ASN A 91 7.47 4.15 -3.31
N ILE A 92 7.49 3.96 -1.98
CA ILE A 92 6.29 3.62 -1.19
C ILE A 92 5.86 4.89 -0.46
N VAL A 93 4.79 5.52 -0.94
CA VAL A 93 4.44 6.89 -0.53
C VAL A 93 3.26 6.97 0.44
N GLY A 94 2.60 5.86 0.69
CA GLY A 94 1.44 5.83 1.58
C GLY A 94 0.83 4.46 1.77
N ILE A 95 -0.22 4.43 2.57
CA ILE A 95 -1.04 3.26 2.82
C ILE A 95 -2.52 3.62 2.85
N LYS A 96 -3.35 2.76 2.28
CA LYS A 96 -4.78 2.68 2.56
C LYS A 96 -4.98 1.57 3.59
N ASP A 97 -5.31 1.94 4.82
CA ASP A 97 -5.40 1.01 5.94
C ASP A 97 -6.86 0.69 6.29
N CYS A 98 -7.17 -0.61 6.25
CA CYS A 98 -8.44 -1.20 6.71
C CYS A 98 -8.19 -2.20 7.84
N CYS A 99 -7.15 -1.99 8.65
CA CYS A 99 -6.88 -2.80 9.83
C CYS A 99 -7.94 -2.52 10.90
N ALA A 100 -8.51 -3.57 11.49
CA ALA A 100 -9.47 -3.43 12.58
C ALA A 100 -8.80 -3.06 13.92
N ASP A 101 -7.49 -3.29 14.05
CA ASP A 101 -6.72 -2.95 15.25
C ASP A 101 -6.36 -1.46 15.26
N ARG A 102 -7.16 -0.68 15.98
CA ARG A 102 -6.97 0.78 16.11
C ARG A 102 -5.67 1.12 16.86
N ALA A 103 -5.23 0.29 17.78
CA ALA A 103 -3.98 0.53 18.52
C ALA A 103 -2.79 0.46 17.57
N GLN A 104 -2.76 -0.54 16.68
CA GLN A 104 -1.76 -0.67 15.64
C GLN A 104 -1.75 0.56 14.69
N SER A 105 -2.92 0.99 14.24
CA SER A 105 -3.02 2.15 13.34
C SER A 105 -2.53 3.44 14.01
N ILE A 106 -2.85 3.65 15.29
CA ILE A 106 -2.37 4.81 16.06
C ILE A 106 -0.86 4.75 16.28
N GLU A 107 -0.31 3.59 16.62
CA GLU A 107 1.14 3.37 16.78
C GLU A 107 1.88 3.75 15.49
N PHE A 108 1.42 3.23 14.37
CA PHE A 108 2.01 3.54 13.06
C PHE A 108 1.90 5.04 12.72
N LEU A 109 0.73 5.67 12.93
CA LEU A 109 0.53 7.09 12.68
C LEU A 109 1.51 7.99 13.45
N LYS A 110 1.84 7.63 14.69
CA LYS A 110 2.79 8.37 15.53
C LYS A 110 4.24 8.22 15.06
N ALA A 111 4.61 7.07 14.54
CA ALA A 111 5.97 6.71 14.20
C ALA A 111 6.31 6.87 12.70
N ARG A 112 5.30 7.09 11.85
CA ARG A 112 5.49 7.16 10.39
C ARG A 112 6.45 8.26 9.96
N PRO A 113 7.20 8.07 8.86
CA PRO A 113 8.02 9.14 8.29
C PRO A 113 7.19 10.36 7.88
N ALA A 114 7.79 11.54 7.97
CA ALA A 114 7.17 12.76 7.47
C ALA A 114 6.86 12.63 5.96
N GLY A 115 5.65 13.05 5.57
CA GLY A 115 5.20 12.97 4.17
C GLY A 115 4.59 11.63 3.77
N PHE A 116 4.70 10.57 4.58
CA PHE A 116 4.03 9.31 4.31
C PHE A 116 2.51 9.44 4.52
N ARG A 117 1.74 9.13 3.49
CA ARG A 117 0.29 9.32 3.49
C ARG A 117 -0.45 8.14 4.09
N VAL A 118 -1.44 8.41 4.94
CA VAL A 118 -2.32 7.36 5.49
C VAL A 118 -3.75 7.71 5.12
N LEU A 119 -4.40 6.76 4.44
CA LEU A 119 -5.80 6.82 4.04
C LEU A 119 -6.56 5.73 4.78
N THR A 120 -7.79 5.99 5.17
CA THR A 120 -8.68 4.94 5.68
C THR A 120 -9.52 4.38 4.54
N GLY A 121 -9.77 3.07 4.57
CA GLY A 121 -10.68 2.39 3.66
C GLY A 121 -12.04 2.06 4.30
N GLU A 122 -12.23 2.40 5.59
CA GLU A 122 -13.43 2.10 6.36
C GLU A 122 -14.08 3.41 6.84
N ASP A 123 -15.32 3.67 6.42
CA ASP A 123 -16.06 4.88 6.80
C ASP A 123 -16.22 5.02 8.32
N ALA A 124 -16.44 3.90 9.01
CA ALA A 124 -16.57 3.86 10.47
C ALA A 124 -15.28 4.27 11.21
N GLN A 125 -14.13 4.18 10.56
CA GLN A 125 -12.82 4.55 11.14
C GLN A 125 -12.42 5.99 10.77
N SER A 126 -13.09 6.60 9.81
CA SER A 126 -12.77 7.92 9.28
C SER A 126 -12.65 9.01 10.35
N PRO A 127 -13.54 9.12 11.35
CA PRO A 127 -13.42 10.12 12.40
C PRO A 127 -12.16 9.98 13.26
N SER A 128 -11.63 8.75 13.37
CA SER A 128 -10.43 8.45 14.17
C SER A 128 -9.14 8.67 13.40
N ALA A 129 -9.19 8.60 12.09
CA ALA A 129 -8.03 8.81 11.22
C ALA A 129 -7.70 10.31 11.02
N VAL A 130 -8.67 11.20 11.29
CA VAL A 130 -8.53 12.64 11.13
C VAL A 130 -8.08 13.32 12.44
N ALA A 131 -8.25 12.64 13.56
CA ALA A 131 -7.82 13.13 14.86
C ALA A 131 -6.32 12.83 15.11
#